data_82fe16342a72e96f78513c8b265ba157
#
_entry.id   82fe16342a72e96f78513c8b265ba157
#
_cell.length_a   1.000
_cell.length_b   1.000
_cell.length_c   1.000
_cell.angle_alpha   90.00
_cell.angle_beta   90.00
_cell.angle_gamma   90.00
#
_symmetry.space_group_name_H-M   'P 1'
#
loop_
_entity.id
_entity.type
_entity.pdbx_description
1 polymer ?
#
loop_
_entity_poly.entity_id
_entity_poly.type
_entity_poly.pdbx_seq_one_letter_code
_entity_poly.pdbx_strand_id
1 'polypeptide(L)'
;LDWMPTLLAAAGVPDIKEKLLTGYTIGNRTYKVHLDGFNMLPLLTGETTKDPRESFLYFNDDAQLTAMRYDNWKCVFMEQRVQGTMKIWSEPFVTLRIPKIFNLRTDPFERADVTSNTYYDWLLDHAFIFVPSQVYVGQFISTFKDFPPRQKAASFNLDEVMQKMQEGGGSN
;
A
#
# COMPACT_ATOMS: atom_id res chain seq x y z
N LEU A 1 -3.65 -9.12 -3.55
CA LEU A 1 -2.31 -9.49 -3.02
C LEU A 1 -2.33 -10.91 -2.44
N ASP A 2 -3.33 -11.27 -1.64
CA ASP A 2 -3.37 -12.51 -0.84
C ASP A 2 -3.65 -13.78 -1.64
N TRP A 3 -4.23 -13.67 -2.84
CA TRP A 3 -4.56 -14.85 -3.66
C TRP A 3 -3.34 -15.67 -4.08
N MET A 4 -2.22 -15.02 -4.40
CA MET A 4 -1.01 -15.75 -4.82
C MET A 4 -0.50 -16.69 -3.74
N PRO A 5 -0.16 -16.24 -2.50
CA PRO A 5 0.30 -17.14 -1.46
C PRO A 5 -0.79 -18.14 -1.01
N THR A 6 -2.07 -17.76 -1.07
CA THR A 6 -3.17 -18.67 -0.72
C THR A 6 -3.32 -19.83 -1.71
N LEU A 7 -3.30 -19.52 -3.02
CA LEU A 7 -3.42 -20.56 -4.05
C LEU A 7 -2.19 -21.46 -4.10
N LEU A 8 -0.99 -20.89 -3.86
CA LEU A 8 0.23 -21.70 -3.76
C LEU A 8 0.21 -22.60 -2.53
N ALA A 9 -0.31 -22.13 -1.40
CA ALA A 9 -0.51 -22.97 -0.21
C ALA A 9 -1.50 -24.11 -0.50
N ALA A 10 -2.61 -23.84 -1.18
CA ALA A 10 -3.56 -24.87 -1.61
C ALA A 10 -2.94 -25.88 -2.57
N ALA A 11 -1.95 -25.46 -3.37
CA ALA A 11 -1.17 -26.32 -4.27
C ALA A 11 0.00 -27.04 -3.57
N GLY A 12 0.13 -26.94 -2.24
CA GLY A 12 1.16 -27.64 -1.46
C GLY A 12 2.45 -26.85 -1.23
N VAL A 13 2.45 -25.53 -1.48
CA VAL A 13 3.63 -24.64 -1.24
C VAL A 13 3.22 -23.51 -0.28
N PRO A 14 3.01 -23.82 1.02
CA PRO A 14 2.56 -22.82 2.00
C PRO A 14 3.64 -21.80 2.39
N ASP A 15 4.91 -22.13 2.19
CA ASP A 15 6.10 -21.39 2.59
C ASP A 15 6.70 -20.52 1.45
N ILE A 16 5.87 -20.15 0.48
CA ILE A 16 6.35 -19.39 -0.70
C ILE A 16 6.97 -18.04 -0.35
N LYS A 17 6.48 -17.36 0.70
CA LYS A 17 7.01 -16.07 1.14
C LYS A 17 8.47 -16.20 1.59
N GLU A 18 8.74 -17.15 2.44
CA GLU A 18 10.07 -17.44 3.00
C GLU A 18 11.04 -17.86 1.89
N LYS A 19 10.59 -18.71 0.97
CA LYS A 19 11.36 -19.14 -0.19
C LYS A 19 11.75 -17.97 -1.09
N LEU A 20 10.81 -17.07 -1.37
CA LEU A 20 11.06 -15.92 -2.23
C LEU A 20 11.94 -14.85 -1.56
N LEU A 21 11.91 -14.70 -0.23
CA LEU A 21 12.81 -13.79 0.48
C LEU A 21 14.29 -14.22 0.36
N THR A 22 14.55 -15.50 0.40
CA THR A 22 15.91 -16.07 0.30
C THR A 22 16.36 -16.30 -1.14
N GLY A 23 15.43 -16.46 -2.05
CA GLY A 23 15.63 -16.77 -3.45
C GLY A 23 15.09 -18.16 -3.80
N TYR A 24 14.08 -18.21 -4.66
CA TYR A 24 13.42 -19.44 -5.11
C TYR A 24 13.63 -19.65 -6.61
N THR A 25 14.22 -20.80 -6.96
CA THR A 25 14.53 -21.14 -8.35
C THR A 25 13.39 -21.94 -8.98
N ILE A 26 12.88 -21.43 -10.10
CA ILE A 26 11.87 -22.09 -10.92
C ILE A 26 12.40 -22.21 -12.34
N GLY A 27 12.64 -23.44 -12.79
CA GLY A 27 13.35 -23.70 -14.05
C GLY A 27 14.76 -23.12 -14.01
N ASN A 28 15.09 -22.20 -14.93
CA ASN A 28 16.42 -21.59 -15.04
C ASN A 28 16.50 -20.21 -14.37
N ARG A 29 15.47 -19.77 -13.64
CA ARG A 29 15.42 -18.43 -13.06
C ARG A 29 15.26 -18.49 -11.56
N THR A 30 16.02 -17.66 -10.87
CA THR A 30 15.89 -17.44 -9.42
C THR A 30 15.15 -16.13 -9.16
N TYR A 31 14.11 -16.22 -8.37
CA TYR A 31 13.29 -15.09 -7.97
C TYR A 31 13.56 -14.76 -6.51
N LYS A 32 14.02 -13.52 -6.26
CA LYS A 32 14.16 -12.97 -4.91
C LYS A 32 13.26 -11.75 -4.81
N VAL A 33 12.14 -11.89 -4.11
CA VAL A 33 11.10 -10.86 -4.00
C VAL A 33 10.43 -10.89 -2.63
N HIS A 34 9.96 -9.73 -2.19
CA HIS A 34 9.11 -9.58 -1.02
C HIS A 34 7.63 -9.69 -1.45
N LEU A 35 6.86 -10.57 -0.82
CA LEU A 35 5.42 -10.68 -1.03
C LEU A 35 4.67 -10.03 0.13
N ASP A 36 3.83 -9.02 -0.18
CA ASP A 36 2.98 -8.34 0.80
C ASP A 36 1.67 -9.09 1.07
N GLY A 37 1.40 -10.15 0.30
CA GLY A 37 0.24 -11.02 0.46
C GLY A 37 0.38 -11.97 1.65
N PHE A 38 -0.75 -12.38 2.20
CA PHE A 38 -0.86 -13.39 3.26
C PHE A 38 -1.52 -14.66 2.73
N ASN A 39 -1.13 -15.79 3.31
CA ASN A 39 -1.81 -17.06 3.06
C ASN A 39 -3.12 -17.08 3.86
N MET A 40 -4.23 -16.96 3.17
CA MET A 40 -5.59 -16.97 3.74
C MET A 40 -6.19 -18.38 3.83
N LEU A 41 -5.48 -19.42 3.36
CA LEU A 41 -6.03 -20.77 3.29
C LEU A 41 -6.54 -21.29 4.65
N PRO A 42 -5.79 -21.15 5.77
CA PRO A 42 -6.27 -21.60 7.08
C PRO A 42 -7.56 -20.92 7.53
N LEU A 43 -7.74 -19.63 7.18
CA LEU A 43 -8.98 -18.91 7.46
C LEU A 43 -10.14 -19.41 6.58
N LEU A 44 -9.89 -19.60 5.29
CA LEU A 44 -10.89 -20.06 4.33
C LEU A 44 -11.37 -21.49 4.58
N THR A 45 -10.50 -22.34 5.09
CA THR A 45 -10.83 -23.73 5.46
C THR A 45 -11.43 -23.87 6.86
N GLY A 46 -11.46 -22.79 7.64
CA GLY A 46 -11.96 -22.80 9.02
C GLY A 46 -10.98 -23.39 10.04
N GLU A 47 -9.73 -23.59 9.67
CA GLU A 47 -8.66 -24.05 10.56
C GLU A 47 -8.29 -22.99 11.60
N THR A 48 -8.45 -21.70 11.25
CA THR A 48 -8.33 -20.58 12.17
C THR A 48 -9.47 -19.58 11.95
N THR A 49 -9.79 -18.83 13.00
CA THR A 49 -10.73 -17.69 12.91
C THR A 49 -10.01 -16.34 12.86
N LYS A 50 -8.67 -16.35 13.01
CA LYS A 50 -7.86 -15.13 13.01
C LYS A 50 -7.47 -14.77 11.57
N ASP A 51 -7.85 -13.55 11.14
CA ASP A 51 -7.38 -12.97 9.89
C ASP A 51 -5.87 -12.68 10.00
N PRO A 52 -5.02 -13.20 9.10
CA PRO A 52 -3.60 -12.89 9.10
C PRO A 52 -3.31 -11.46 8.65
N ARG A 53 -4.27 -10.75 8.05
CA ARG A 53 -4.12 -9.38 7.56
C ARG A 53 -4.68 -8.38 8.57
N GLU A 54 -3.82 -7.74 9.33
CA GLU A 54 -4.18 -6.68 10.29
C GLU A 54 -4.11 -5.28 9.67
N SER A 55 -3.32 -5.09 8.61
CA SER A 55 -3.10 -3.79 8.00
C SER A 55 -3.09 -3.84 6.47
N PHE A 56 -3.35 -2.71 5.85
CA PHE A 56 -3.30 -2.52 4.40
C PHE A 56 -2.75 -1.14 4.06
N LEU A 57 -1.83 -1.10 3.11
CA LEU A 57 -1.23 0.13 2.60
C LEU A 57 -1.76 0.43 1.21
N TYR A 58 -2.18 1.66 0.99
CA TYR A 58 -2.72 2.13 -0.28
C TYR A 58 -1.66 2.93 -1.02
N PHE A 59 -1.41 2.56 -2.27
CA PHE A 59 -0.50 3.26 -3.15
C PHE A 59 -1.25 3.77 -4.37
N ASN A 60 -0.85 4.95 -4.88
CA ASN A 60 -1.29 5.43 -6.18
C ASN A 60 -0.41 4.83 -7.31
N ASP A 61 -0.72 5.21 -8.53
CA ASP A 61 0.01 4.78 -9.73
C ASP A 61 1.41 5.40 -9.87
N ASP A 62 1.71 6.45 -9.10
CA ASP A 62 3.05 7.02 -8.94
C ASP A 62 3.88 6.32 -7.85
N ALA A 63 3.39 5.20 -7.30
CA ALA A 63 4.01 4.46 -6.20
C ALA A 63 4.14 5.27 -4.89
N GLN A 64 3.32 6.31 -4.71
CA GLN A 64 3.29 7.10 -3.48
C GLN A 64 2.32 6.45 -2.49
N LEU A 65 2.69 6.41 -1.21
CA LEU A 65 1.82 5.93 -0.14
C LEU A 65 0.73 6.98 0.14
N THR A 66 -0.50 6.65 -0.19
CA THR A 66 -1.65 7.57 -0.05
C THR A 66 -2.42 7.39 1.24
N ALA A 67 -2.52 6.17 1.73
CA ALA A 67 -3.24 5.87 2.96
C ALA A 67 -2.75 4.56 3.59
N MET A 68 -3.16 4.35 4.83
CA MET A 68 -2.95 3.13 5.58
C MET A 68 -4.24 2.76 6.31
N ARG A 69 -4.57 1.48 6.34
CA ARG A 69 -5.62 0.90 7.17
C ARG A 69 -4.99 -0.03 8.20
N TYR A 70 -5.46 0.07 9.43
CA TYR A 70 -5.20 -0.87 10.51
C TYR A 70 -6.51 -1.16 11.24
N ASP A 71 -6.92 -2.42 11.27
CA ASP A 71 -8.23 -2.84 11.79
C ASP A 71 -9.36 -1.98 11.18
N ASN A 72 -10.09 -1.25 12.00
CA ASN A 72 -11.18 -0.36 11.60
C ASN A 72 -10.72 1.09 11.30
N TRP A 73 -9.45 1.40 11.52
CA TRP A 73 -8.92 2.74 11.34
C TRP A 73 -8.24 2.91 10.00
N LYS A 74 -8.50 4.03 9.34
CA LYS A 74 -7.80 4.43 8.14
C LYS A 74 -7.20 5.81 8.34
N CYS A 75 -5.89 5.92 8.07
CA CYS A 75 -5.17 7.18 8.01
C CYS A 75 -4.91 7.52 6.55
N VAL A 76 -5.29 8.71 6.12
CA VAL A 76 -5.10 9.19 4.75
C VAL A 76 -4.04 10.29 4.75
N PHE A 77 -2.98 10.09 3.97
CA PHE A 77 -1.83 10.99 3.87
C PHE A 77 -1.89 11.89 2.65
N MET A 78 -2.53 11.40 1.58
CA MET A 78 -2.68 12.11 0.31
C MET A 78 -4.09 11.93 -0.23
N GLU A 79 -4.61 12.94 -0.91
CA GLU A 79 -5.92 12.90 -1.54
C GLU A 79 -5.89 13.55 -2.93
N GLN A 80 -6.81 13.14 -3.79
CA GLN A 80 -7.14 13.90 -5.01
C GLN A 80 -8.30 14.85 -4.74
N ARG A 81 -8.16 16.11 -5.13
CA ARG A 81 -9.15 17.16 -4.85
C ARG A 81 -10.22 17.29 -5.94
N VAL A 82 -10.48 16.21 -6.66
CA VAL A 82 -11.51 16.14 -7.71
C VAL A 82 -12.46 15.00 -7.41
N GLN A 83 -13.75 15.29 -7.44
CA GLN A 83 -14.79 14.29 -7.17
C GLN A 83 -15.47 13.85 -8.46
N GLY A 84 -15.57 12.53 -8.67
CA GLY A 84 -16.52 11.86 -9.55
C GLY A 84 -16.49 12.23 -11.03
N THR A 85 -15.37 12.71 -11.56
CA THR A 85 -15.23 13.10 -12.98
C THR A 85 -14.02 12.42 -13.63
N MET A 86 -13.96 12.45 -14.96
CA MET A 86 -12.77 12.01 -15.71
C MET A 86 -11.51 12.82 -15.39
N LYS A 87 -11.66 13.99 -14.75
CA LYS A 87 -10.53 14.81 -14.30
C LYS A 87 -9.64 14.12 -13.27
N ILE A 88 -10.11 13.08 -12.60
CA ILE A 88 -9.25 12.27 -11.68
C ILE A 88 -7.99 11.74 -12.36
N TRP A 89 -8.01 11.53 -13.68
CA TRP A 89 -6.85 11.09 -14.45
C TRP A 89 -5.82 12.19 -14.70
N SER A 90 -6.23 13.47 -14.60
CA SER A 90 -5.36 14.62 -14.80
C SER A 90 -4.94 15.30 -13.50
N GLU A 91 -5.60 15.00 -12.39
CA GLU A 91 -5.31 15.62 -11.11
C GLU A 91 -4.29 14.82 -10.29
N PRO A 92 -3.22 15.44 -9.83
CA PRO A 92 -2.24 14.77 -8.97
C PRO A 92 -2.81 14.53 -7.57
N PHE A 93 -2.24 13.55 -6.87
CA PHE A 93 -2.42 13.42 -5.44
C PHE A 93 -1.71 14.56 -4.69
N VAL A 94 -2.38 15.12 -3.70
CA VAL A 94 -1.88 16.22 -2.87
C VAL A 94 -1.60 15.69 -1.47
N THR A 95 -0.40 15.95 -0.96
CA THR A 95 -0.02 15.60 0.40
C THR A 95 -0.81 16.47 1.40
N LEU A 96 -1.43 15.82 2.37
CA LEU A 96 -2.15 16.50 3.44
C LEU A 96 -1.17 17.00 4.50
N ARG A 97 -1.37 18.25 4.96
CA ARG A 97 -0.57 18.81 6.07
C ARG A 97 -0.83 18.06 7.37
N ILE A 98 -2.07 17.68 7.62
CA ILE A 98 -2.50 16.82 8.73
C ILE A 98 -3.20 15.64 8.08
N PRO A 99 -2.76 14.41 8.31
CA PRO A 99 -3.45 13.23 7.79
C PRO A 99 -4.89 13.16 8.30
N LYS A 100 -5.80 12.65 7.47
CA LYS A 100 -7.17 12.38 7.90
C LYS A 100 -7.25 11.03 8.58
N ILE A 101 -8.16 10.90 9.54
CA ILE A 101 -8.46 9.65 10.24
C ILE A 101 -9.94 9.33 9.99
N PHE A 102 -10.21 8.06 9.67
CA PHE A 102 -11.57 7.54 9.56
C PHE A 102 -11.71 6.25 10.37
N ASN A 103 -12.83 6.11 11.06
CA ASN A 103 -13.24 4.84 11.63
C ASN A 103 -14.19 4.16 10.66
N LEU A 104 -13.71 3.17 9.91
CA LEU A 104 -14.45 2.51 8.84
C LEU A 104 -15.68 1.72 9.33
N ARG A 105 -15.80 1.47 10.62
CA ARG A 105 -16.98 0.82 11.20
C ARG A 105 -18.14 1.80 11.35
N THR A 106 -17.85 3.06 11.71
CA THR A 106 -18.87 4.11 11.90
C THR A 106 -19.05 4.99 10.68
N ASP A 107 -18.00 5.11 9.85
CA ASP A 107 -17.99 5.86 8.60
C ASP A 107 -17.36 5.03 7.47
N PRO A 108 -18.08 3.99 6.96
CA PRO A 108 -17.57 3.10 5.92
C PRO A 108 -17.34 3.78 4.56
N PHE A 109 -17.92 4.96 4.37
CA PHE A 109 -17.80 5.74 3.13
C PHE A 109 -16.80 6.89 3.22
N GLU A 110 -16.12 7.04 4.36
CA GLU A 110 -15.07 8.05 4.58
C GLU A 110 -15.56 9.47 4.27
N ARG A 111 -16.73 9.82 4.76
CA ARG A 111 -17.40 11.11 4.47
C ARG A 111 -17.43 12.07 5.66
N ALA A 112 -16.98 11.65 6.82
CA ALA A 112 -17.08 12.46 8.04
C ALA A 112 -16.37 13.82 7.92
N ASP A 113 -15.27 13.88 7.16
CA ASP A 113 -14.53 15.12 6.90
C ASP A 113 -15.32 16.18 6.10
N VAL A 114 -16.33 15.74 5.33
CA VAL A 114 -17.18 16.60 4.51
C VAL A 114 -18.56 16.82 5.14
N THR A 115 -19.08 15.81 5.84
CA THR A 115 -20.47 15.83 6.34
C THR A 115 -20.62 16.22 7.80
N SER A 116 -19.52 16.21 8.58
CA SER A 116 -19.52 16.58 10.01
C SER A 116 -18.79 17.91 10.24
N ASN A 117 -19.46 18.85 10.87
CA ASN A 117 -18.87 20.13 11.27
C ASN A 117 -17.92 20.01 12.48
N THR A 118 -17.92 18.87 13.18
CA THR A 118 -17.05 18.58 14.34
C THR A 118 -15.93 17.57 14.00
N TYR A 119 -15.73 17.28 12.72
CA TYR A 119 -14.74 16.29 12.30
C TYR A 119 -13.32 16.60 12.81
N TYR A 120 -12.89 17.85 12.74
CA TYR A 120 -11.54 18.23 13.16
C TYR A 120 -11.33 18.15 14.67
N ASP A 121 -12.36 18.46 15.47
CA ASP A 121 -12.30 18.27 16.92
C ASP A 121 -12.16 16.78 17.25
N TRP A 122 -12.99 15.95 16.61
CA TRP A 122 -12.92 14.50 16.72
C TRP A 122 -11.56 13.93 16.26
N LEU A 123 -10.99 14.45 15.17
CA LEU A 123 -9.68 14.04 14.67
C LEU A 123 -8.57 14.34 15.68
N LEU A 124 -8.60 15.51 16.32
CA LEU A 124 -7.63 15.90 17.33
C LEU A 124 -7.71 15.00 18.57
N ASP A 125 -8.92 14.66 19.00
CA ASP A 125 -9.14 13.71 20.11
C ASP A 125 -8.62 12.31 19.78
N HIS A 126 -8.54 11.95 18.51
CA HIS A 126 -8.07 10.64 18.03
C HIS A 126 -6.64 10.68 17.45
N ALA A 127 -5.92 11.78 17.62
CA ALA A 127 -4.58 11.96 17.06
C ALA A 127 -3.55 10.92 17.54
N PHE A 128 -3.83 10.24 18.67
CA PHE A 128 -3.00 9.14 19.17
C PHE A 128 -2.85 7.99 18.17
N ILE A 129 -3.77 7.84 17.19
CA ILE A 129 -3.74 6.83 16.13
C ILE A 129 -2.55 7.07 15.17
N PHE A 130 -2.06 8.29 15.05
CA PHE A 130 -0.91 8.57 14.19
C PHE A 130 0.37 7.86 14.65
N VAL A 131 0.55 7.64 15.96
CA VAL A 131 1.75 6.98 16.49
C VAL A 131 1.88 5.53 15.99
N PRO A 132 0.91 4.62 16.20
CA PRO A 132 0.99 3.29 15.65
C PRO A 132 1.03 3.29 14.10
N SER A 133 0.35 4.23 13.45
CA SER A 133 0.38 4.36 11.99
C SER A 133 1.79 4.61 11.47
N GLN A 134 2.55 5.48 12.12
CA GLN A 134 3.96 5.74 11.76
C GLN A 134 4.83 4.49 11.93
N VAL A 135 4.59 3.70 12.99
CA VAL A 135 5.33 2.46 13.21
C VAL A 135 5.09 1.46 12.09
N TYR A 136 3.84 1.23 11.70
CA TYR A 136 3.49 0.33 10.60
C TYR A 136 4.08 0.78 9.25
N VAL A 137 3.94 2.07 8.93
CA VAL A 137 4.53 2.64 7.72
C VAL A 137 6.05 2.49 7.74
N GLY A 138 6.69 2.79 8.88
CA GLY A 138 8.14 2.66 9.03
C GLY A 138 8.63 1.22 8.85
N GLN A 139 7.92 0.24 9.42
CA GLN A 139 8.23 -1.18 9.23
C GLN A 139 8.13 -1.59 7.76
N PHE A 140 7.08 -1.17 7.07
CA PHE A 140 6.91 -1.47 5.65
C PHE A 140 8.01 -0.82 4.80
N ILE A 141 8.28 0.48 4.98
CA ILE A 141 9.31 1.18 4.21
C ILE A 141 10.70 0.58 4.48
N SER A 142 10.95 0.03 5.67
CA SER A 142 12.23 -0.61 5.98
C SER A 142 12.53 -1.81 5.06
N THR A 143 11.49 -2.46 4.52
CA THR A 143 11.66 -3.57 3.56
C THR A 143 12.26 -3.11 2.24
N PHE A 144 12.14 -1.82 1.88
CA PHE A 144 12.66 -1.24 0.65
C PHE A 144 14.19 -1.19 0.60
N LYS A 145 14.87 -1.35 1.74
CA LYS A 145 16.34 -1.46 1.79
C LYS A 145 16.83 -2.69 1.03
N ASP A 146 16.12 -3.83 1.22
CA ASP A 146 16.48 -5.11 0.61
C ASP A 146 15.67 -5.38 -0.68
N PHE A 147 14.49 -4.81 -0.77
CA PHE A 147 13.52 -4.99 -1.87
C PHE A 147 13.02 -3.62 -2.36
N PRO A 148 13.84 -2.85 -3.11
CA PRO A 148 13.47 -1.53 -3.57
C PRO A 148 12.23 -1.58 -4.49
N PRO A 149 11.39 -0.54 -4.48
CA PRO A 149 10.23 -0.44 -5.37
C PRO A 149 10.65 -0.61 -6.83
N ARG A 150 9.89 -1.39 -7.58
CA ARG A 150 10.13 -1.62 -9.02
C ARG A 150 9.17 -0.84 -9.91
N GLN A 151 8.07 -0.35 -9.32
CA GLN A 151 7.11 0.46 -10.03
C GLN A 151 7.71 1.82 -10.33
N LYS A 152 7.60 2.26 -11.57
CA LYS A 152 7.91 3.63 -11.98
C LYS A 152 6.65 4.48 -11.86
N ALA A 153 6.83 5.78 -11.60
CA ALA A 153 5.73 6.74 -11.62
C ALA A 153 5.00 6.72 -12.97
N ALA A 154 3.66 6.76 -12.94
CA ALA A 154 2.84 6.85 -14.14
C ALA A 154 2.72 8.30 -14.63
N SER A 155 2.88 9.27 -13.73
CA SER A 155 2.86 10.69 -14.06
C SER A 155 4.03 11.09 -14.95
N PHE A 156 3.77 11.98 -15.91
CA PHE A 156 4.80 12.50 -16.79
C PHE A 156 5.80 13.33 -15.98
N ASN A 157 7.08 12.96 -16.05
CA ASN A 157 8.17 13.62 -15.35
C ASN A 157 9.30 13.96 -16.34
N LEU A 158 9.63 15.24 -16.46
CA LEU A 158 10.70 15.71 -17.33
C LEU A 158 12.08 15.19 -16.91
N ASP A 159 12.32 14.99 -15.62
CA ASP A 159 13.60 14.48 -15.12
C ASP A 159 13.83 13.04 -15.57
N GLU A 160 12.79 12.21 -15.62
CA GLU A 160 12.88 10.85 -16.19
C GLU A 160 13.18 10.86 -17.69
N VAL A 161 12.61 11.82 -18.43
CA VAL A 161 12.91 11.99 -19.86
C VAL A 161 14.37 12.37 -20.05
N MET A 162 14.88 13.31 -19.26
CA MET A 162 16.29 13.71 -19.30
C MET A 162 17.23 12.57 -18.92
N GLN A 163 16.91 11.81 -17.89
CA GLN A 163 17.69 10.64 -17.48
C GLN A 163 17.76 9.58 -18.58
N LYS A 164 16.63 9.27 -19.23
CA LYS A 164 16.60 8.34 -20.36
C LYS A 164 17.40 8.83 -21.56
N MET A 165 17.41 10.13 -21.81
CA MET A 165 18.23 10.72 -22.89
C MET A 165 19.73 10.60 -22.57
N GLN A 166 20.14 10.76 -21.31
CA GLN A 166 21.53 10.58 -20.87
C GLN A 166 21.96 9.10 -20.95
N GLU A 167 21.10 8.18 -20.52
CA GLU A 167 21.35 6.73 -20.60
C GLU A 167 21.39 6.22 -22.05
N GLY A 168 20.53 6.76 -22.93
CA GLY A 168 20.47 6.39 -24.36
C GLY A 168 21.55 7.02 -25.23
N GLY A 169 22.19 8.09 -24.79
CA GLY A 169 23.27 8.77 -25.51
C GLY A 169 24.67 8.15 -25.35
N GLY A 170 24.80 7.11 -24.53
CA GLY A 170 26.07 6.44 -24.24
C GLY A 170 26.39 5.18 -25.07
N SER A 171 25.54 4.82 -26.04
CA SER A 171 25.81 3.70 -26.94
C SER A 171 26.01 4.18 -28.38
N ASN A 172 27.19 4.66 -28.66
CA ASN A 172 27.80 4.72 -30.00
C ASN A 172 29.22 4.17 -29.94
#